data_0b6bdd7c6edc42272f314016c72f57f7
#
_entry.id   0b6bdd7c6edc42272f314016c72f57f7
#
_cell.length_a   1.000
_cell.length_b   1.000
_cell.length_c   1.000
_cell.angle_alpha   90.00
_cell.angle_beta   90.00
_cell.angle_gamma   90.00
#
_symmetry.space_group_name_H-M   'P 1'
#
loop_
_entity.id
_entity.type
_entity.pdbx_description
1 polymer ?
#
loop_
_entity_poly.entity_id
_entity_poly.type
_entity_poly.pdbx_seq_one_letter_code
_entity_poly.pdbx_strand_id
1 'polypeptide(L)'
;MKIKNAQFFVTVRKFLQIYLMKNRCCSENTVKSYTDSLKLYFAYLECEKGIPLLKVDWDCFNYENVSNFLTWLSEARGCSRSTQIQRLTGIRAFIRYAGILDVTTVAIQAEIEKVKLRKPEKKLVPYLSKEQLSIFLAQPDISKRNGLRDMVFLTLMYDTAARCQEIVDLKISNLVLDSESPCVYLTGKGEKTRVVPLMNKTVLHLKHYLDNFHPEETRSGDDYLFFTFSHRERHRMSEDNVAAFVKKYGKQAKLICPDIPDRVHPHMLRHTRAMHWYQDGMPLTLLLEILGHAQIETTKIYAYADTTMKREAIQRATKDSNQNISDAIWANDEEMMRKLVGLKK
;
A
#
# COMPACT_ATOMS: atom_id res chain seq x y z
N MET A 1 -43.86 4.86 -9.02
CA MET A 1 -43.12 6.01 -9.59
C MET A 1 -42.27 5.50 -10.77
N LYS A 2 -42.52 5.93 -12.03
CA LYS A 2 -41.72 5.47 -13.16
C LYS A 2 -40.31 6.11 -13.10
N ILE A 3 -39.26 5.29 -13.29
CA ILE A 3 -37.88 5.75 -13.36
C ILE A 3 -37.73 6.58 -14.65
N LYS A 4 -37.55 7.89 -14.52
CA LYS A 4 -37.41 8.78 -15.70
C LYS A 4 -36.16 8.48 -16.53
N ASN A 5 -35.09 8.00 -15.89
CA ASN A 5 -33.74 7.84 -16.49
C ASN A 5 -33.26 6.39 -16.44
N ALA A 6 -34.12 5.44 -16.89
CA ALA A 6 -33.76 4.02 -16.90
C ALA A 6 -32.43 3.74 -17.63
N GLN A 7 -32.17 4.46 -18.73
CA GLN A 7 -30.95 4.32 -19.50
C GLN A 7 -29.69 4.72 -18.72
N PHE A 8 -29.76 5.76 -17.90
CA PHE A 8 -28.64 6.16 -17.02
C PHE A 8 -28.26 5.01 -16.06
N PHE A 9 -29.25 4.42 -15.36
CA PHE A 9 -28.99 3.30 -14.44
C PHE A 9 -28.53 2.02 -15.14
N VAL A 10 -29.00 1.77 -16.36
CA VAL A 10 -28.46 0.69 -17.21
C VAL A 10 -26.97 0.93 -17.50
N THR A 11 -26.58 2.18 -17.76
CA THR A 11 -25.17 2.52 -18.00
C THR A 11 -24.34 2.36 -16.75
N VAL A 12 -24.81 2.80 -15.56
CA VAL A 12 -24.13 2.55 -14.27
C VAL A 12 -23.91 1.04 -14.05
N ARG A 13 -24.97 0.23 -14.24
CA ARG A 13 -24.88 -1.23 -14.12
C ARG A 13 -23.87 -1.83 -15.09
N LYS A 14 -23.91 -1.44 -16.38
CA LYS A 14 -22.97 -1.92 -17.39
C LYS A 14 -21.54 -1.54 -17.04
N PHE A 15 -21.30 -0.32 -16.53
CA PHE A 15 -20.00 0.10 -16.07
C PHE A 15 -19.45 -0.81 -14.98
N LEU A 16 -20.21 -1.00 -13.91
CA LEU A 16 -19.76 -1.74 -12.72
C LEU A 16 -19.64 -3.25 -12.96
N GLN A 17 -20.62 -3.87 -13.64
CA GLN A 17 -20.72 -5.32 -13.78
C GLN A 17 -20.10 -5.88 -15.06
N ILE A 18 -20.04 -5.10 -16.14
CA ILE A 18 -19.53 -5.58 -17.44
C ILE A 18 -18.20 -4.92 -17.75
N TYR A 19 -18.15 -3.60 -17.83
CA TYR A 19 -16.96 -2.89 -18.29
C TYR A 19 -15.77 -3.08 -17.33
N LEU A 20 -15.96 -2.84 -16.04
CA LEU A 20 -14.87 -2.99 -15.07
C LEU A 20 -14.45 -4.45 -14.91
N MET A 21 -15.40 -5.37 -14.79
CA MET A 21 -15.11 -6.79 -14.48
C MET A 21 -14.63 -7.55 -15.72
N LYS A 22 -15.37 -7.47 -16.84
CA LYS A 22 -15.11 -8.29 -18.03
C LYS A 22 -14.18 -7.62 -19.03
N ASN A 23 -14.39 -6.33 -19.33
CA ASN A 23 -13.62 -5.67 -20.40
C ASN A 23 -12.27 -5.13 -19.89
N ARG A 24 -12.24 -4.63 -18.64
CA ARG A 24 -11.02 -4.08 -18.02
C ARG A 24 -10.31 -5.06 -17.08
N CYS A 25 -10.91 -6.22 -16.82
CA CYS A 25 -10.37 -7.23 -15.88
C CYS A 25 -9.88 -6.60 -14.56
N CYS A 26 -10.65 -5.63 -14.04
CA CYS A 26 -10.31 -4.96 -12.78
C CYS A 26 -10.49 -5.93 -11.62
N SER A 27 -9.59 -5.83 -10.62
CA SER A 27 -9.75 -6.58 -9.38
C SER A 27 -11.03 -6.20 -8.64
N GLU A 28 -11.58 -7.12 -7.85
CA GLU A 28 -12.77 -6.89 -7.01
C GLU A 28 -12.64 -5.63 -6.16
N ASN A 29 -11.46 -5.38 -5.58
CA ASN A 29 -11.17 -4.19 -4.80
C ASN A 29 -11.28 -2.90 -5.62
N THR A 30 -10.88 -2.93 -6.90
CA THR A 30 -11.05 -1.77 -7.80
C THR A 30 -12.52 -1.54 -8.12
N VAL A 31 -13.26 -2.61 -8.41
CA VAL A 31 -14.72 -2.53 -8.66
C VAL A 31 -15.45 -1.99 -7.43
N LYS A 32 -15.13 -2.51 -6.24
CA LYS A 32 -15.67 -2.04 -4.96
C LYS A 32 -15.37 -0.56 -4.75
N SER A 33 -14.13 -0.12 -4.98
CA SER A 33 -13.73 1.28 -4.82
C SER A 33 -14.51 2.23 -5.74
N TYR A 34 -14.75 1.84 -6.99
CA TYR A 34 -15.53 2.65 -7.94
C TYR A 34 -17.02 2.62 -7.61
N THR A 35 -17.54 1.46 -7.18
CA THR A 35 -18.91 1.34 -6.66
C THR A 35 -19.14 2.28 -5.48
N ASP A 36 -18.23 2.28 -4.51
CA ASP A 36 -18.31 3.15 -3.33
C ASP A 36 -18.22 4.64 -3.71
N SER A 37 -17.46 4.97 -4.77
CA SER A 37 -17.37 6.35 -5.26
C SER A 37 -18.71 6.85 -5.79
N LEU A 38 -19.38 6.04 -6.61
CA LEU A 38 -20.71 6.38 -7.14
C LEU A 38 -21.79 6.37 -6.04
N LYS A 39 -21.77 5.38 -5.13
CA LYS A 39 -22.69 5.34 -3.99
C LYS A 39 -22.61 6.59 -3.13
N LEU A 40 -21.39 7.04 -2.81
CA LEU A 40 -21.18 8.25 -2.02
C LEU A 40 -21.62 9.51 -2.76
N TYR A 41 -21.41 9.55 -4.08
CA TYR A 41 -21.88 10.66 -4.90
C TYR A 41 -23.40 10.74 -4.94
N PHE A 42 -24.08 9.61 -5.10
CA PHE A 42 -25.55 9.56 -5.06
C PHE A 42 -26.09 9.94 -3.70
N ALA A 43 -25.46 9.48 -2.61
CA ALA A 43 -25.85 9.87 -1.25
C ALA A 43 -25.67 11.38 -1.02
N TYR A 44 -24.60 11.98 -1.55
CA TYR A 44 -24.40 13.43 -1.51
C TYR A 44 -25.52 14.18 -2.26
N LEU A 45 -25.87 13.73 -3.47
CA LEU A 45 -26.96 14.35 -4.25
C LEU A 45 -28.30 14.28 -3.50
N GLU A 46 -28.56 13.18 -2.82
CA GLU A 46 -29.81 13.00 -2.06
C GLU A 46 -29.82 13.86 -0.78
N CYS A 47 -28.73 13.82 0.01
CA CYS A 47 -28.68 14.49 1.30
C CYS A 47 -28.49 16.01 1.20
N GLU A 48 -27.62 16.49 0.28
CA GLU A 48 -27.22 17.89 0.20
C GLU A 48 -27.95 18.68 -0.90
N LYS A 49 -28.32 18.00 -1.98
CA LYS A 49 -29.01 18.65 -3.12
C LYS A 49 -30.52 18.32 -3.18
N GLY A 50 -31.01 17.45 -2.30
CA GLY A 50 -32.40 17.04 -2.28
C GLY A 50 -32.84 16.31 -3.57
N ILE A 51 -31.90 15.70 -4.30
CA ILE A 51 -32.14 14.98 -5.55
C ILE A 51 -32.28 13.48 -5.22
N PRO A 52 -33.50 12.92 -5.17
CA PRO A 52 -33.69 11.50 -4.89
C PRO A 52 -33.01 10.64 -5.95
N LEU A 53 -32.53 9.46 -5.57
CA LEU A 53 -31.81 8.54 -6.47
C LEU A 53 -32.53 8.33 -7.81
N LEU A 54 -33.87 8.20 -7.79
CA LEU A 54 -34.67 7.98 -9.01
C LEU A 54 -34.72 9.18 -9.97
N LYS A 55 -34.26 10.35 -9.56
CA LYS A 55 -34.16 11.56 -10.39
C LYS A 55 -32.74 11.86 -10.84
N VAL A 56 -31.74 11.08 -10.39
CA VAL A 56 -30.36 11.26 -10.80
C VAL A 56 -30.23 10.91 -12.29
N ASP A 57 -29.58 11.80 -13.04
CA ASP A 57 -29.27 11.67 -14.47
C ASP A 57 -27.92 12.30 -14.80
N TRP A 58 -27.65 12.48 -16.11
CA TRP A 58 -26.42 13.07 -16.61
C TRP A 58 -26.21 14.52 -16.16
N ASP A 59 -27.28 15.31 -16.01
CA ASP A 59 -27.23 16.72 -15.61
C ASP A 59 -26.69 16.88 -14.19
N CYS A 60 -26.81 15.83 -13.38
CA CYS A 60 -26.22 15.81 -12.04
C CYS A 60 -24.70 15.75 -12.05
N PHE A 61 -24.07 15.34 -13.18
CA PHE A 61 -22.62 15.23 -13.32
C PHE A 61 -22.03 16.47 -14.00
N ASN A 62 -21.97 17.56 -13.29
CA ASN A 62 -21.38 18.82 -13.74
C ASN A 62 -20.24 19.25 -12.81
N TYR A 63 -19.48 20.27 -13.22
CA TYR A 63 -18.35 20.80 -12.47
C TYR A 63 -18.73 21.19 -11.05
N GLU A 64 -19.82 21.92 -10.89
CA GLU A 64 -20.27 22.46 -9.60
C GLU A 64 -20.62 21.34 -8.61
N ASN A 65 -21.47 20.40 -9.01
CA ASN A 65 -21.89 19.29 -8.17
C ASN A 65 -20.73 18.40 -7.76
N VAL A 66 -19.80 18.09 -8.67
CA VAL A 66 -18.63 17.26 -8.36
C VAL A 66 -17.64 18.03 -7.46
N SER A 67 -17.45 19.34 -7.67
CA SER A 67 -16.61 20.15 -6.79
C SER A 67 -17.18 20.24 -5.38
N ASN A 68 -18.48 20.51 -5.26
CA ASN A 68 -19.19 20.57 -3.97
C ASN A 68 -19.19 19.21 -3.25
N PHE A 69 -19.32 18.11 -3.99
CA PHE A 69 -19.16 16.77 -3.43
C PHE A 69 -17.78 16.55 -2.80
N LEU A 70 -16.72 17.01 -3.45
CA LEU A 70 -15.37 16.87 -2.90
C LEU A 70 -15.18 17.72 -1.64
N THR A 71 -15.79 18.91 -1.58
CA THR A 71 -15.83 19.74 -0.39
C THR A 71 -16.61 19.04 0.73
N TRP A 72 -17.80 18.51 0.44
CA TRP A 72 -18.60 17.76 1.39
C TRP A 72 -17.86 16.54 1.96
N LEU A 73 -17.11 15.81 1.12
CA LEU A 73 -16.26 14.70 1.60
C LEU A 73 -15.23 15.17 2.63
N SER A 74 -14.69 16.38 2.46
CA SER A 74 -13.71 16.98 3.38
C SER A 74 -14.36 17.42 4.68
N GLU A 75 -15.39 18.23 4.57
CA GLU A 75 -15.98 19.00 5.68
C GLU A 75 -16.97 18.16 6.49
N ALA A 76 -17.90 17.47 5.82
CA ALA A 76 -18.93 16.70 6.49
C ALA A 76 -18.49 15.25 6.85
N ARG A 77 -17.55 14.68 6.08
CA ARG A 77 -17.11 13.30 6.25
C ARG A 77 -15.66 13.15 6.76
N GLY A 78 -14.93 14.24 6.92
CA GLY A 78 -13.53 14.22 7.37
C GLY A 78 -12.58 13.43 6.46
N CYS A 79 -12.94 13.26 5.18
CA CYS A 79 -12.14 12.45 4.26
C CYS A 79 -10.82 13.12 3.90
N SER A 80 -9.74 12.34 3.88
CA SER A 80 -8.43 12.80 3.46
C SER A 80 -8.40 13.22 1.98
N ARG A 81 -7.43 14.05 1.60
CA ARG A 81 -7.22 14.45 0.20
C ARG A 81 -7.02 13.25 -0.73
N SER A 82 -6.33 12.22 -0.27
CA SER A 82 -6.14 10.96 -1.03
C SER A 82 -7.47 10.27 -1.30
N THR A 83 -8.37 10.24 -0.31
CA THR A 83 -9.72 9.68 -0.46
C THR A 83 -10.54 10.49 -1.46
N GLN A 84 -10.50 11.82 -1.38
CA GLN A 84 -11.18 12.70 -2.35
C GLN A 84 -10.70 12.43 -3.78
N ILE A 85 -9.39 12.32 -4.02
CA ILE A 85 -8.81 11.99 -5.33
C ILE A 85 -9.29 10.61 -5.81
N GLN A 86 -9.33 9.63 -4.92
CA GLN A 86 -9.82 8.29 -5.25
C GLN A 86 -11.29 8.32 -5.67
N ARG A 87 -12.16 9.06 -4.97
CA ARG A 87 -13.57 9.21 -5.32
C ARG A 87 -13.76 9.93 -6.64
N LEU A 88 -13.02 11.02 -6.87
CA LEU A 88 -13.01 11.74 -8.15
C LEU A 88 -12.55 10.83 -9.31
N THR A 89 -11.55 9.98 -9.08
CA THR A 89 -11.08 9.02 -10.09
C THR A 89 -12.17 8.02 -10.47
N GLY A 90 -12.95 7.53 -9.52
CA GLY A 90 -14.11 6.66 -9.78
C GLY A 90 -15.19 7.35 -10.60
N ILE A 91 -15.54 8.60 -10.28
CA ILE A 91 -16.52 9.41 -11.04
C ILE A 91 -16.01 9.63 -12.46
N ARG A 92 -14.75 10.06 -12.63
CA ARG A 92 -14.16 10.26 -13.96
C ARG A 92 -14.13 9.00 -14.81
N ALA A 93 -13.81 7.85 -14.21
CA ALA A 93 -13.81 6.57 -14.89
C ALA A 93 -15.21 6.22 -15.41
N PHE A 94 -16.25 6.46 -14.62
CA PHE A 94 -17.65 6.26 -15.03
C PHE A 94 -18.05 7.18 -16.19
N ILE A 95 -17.77 8.48 -16.07
CA ILE A 95 -18.14 9.45 -17.13
C ILE A 95 -17.35 9.20 -18.42
N ARG A 96 -16.07 8.81 -18.32
CA ARG A 96 -15.29 8.42 -19.50
C ARG A 96 -15.88 7.19 -20.21
N TYR A 97 -16.35 6.21 -19.43
CA TYR A 97 -17.06 5.06 -19.99
C TYR A 97 -18.37 5.47 -20.66
N ALA A 98 -19.13 6.39 -20.04
CA ALA A 98 -20.35 6.91 -20.66
C ALA A 98 -20.06 7.60 -22.00
N GLY A 99 -18.99 8.39 -22.09
CA GLY A 99 -18.56 9.04 -23.34
C GLY A 99 -18.20 8.08 -24.47
N ILE A 100 -17.79 6.85 -24.16
CA ILE A 100 -17.59 5.80 -25.17
C ILE A 100 -18.93 5.30 -25.75
N LEU A 101 -19.98 5.28 -24.93
CA LEU A 101 -21.29 4.75 -25.32
C LEU A 101 -22.19 5.81 -25.95
N ASP A 102 -22.08 7.05 -25.53
CA ASP A 102 -22.94 8.15 -25.94
C ASP A 102 -22.13 9.46 -26.03
N VAL A 103 -21.99 9.93 -27.27
CA VAL A 103 -21.23 11.15 -27.60
C VAL A 103 -21.77 12.39 -26.86
N THR A 104 -23.07 12.41 -26.52
CA THR A 104 -23.67 13.55 -25.80
C THR A 104 -23.06 13.74 -24.40
N THR A 105 -22.51 12.70 -23.81
CA THR A 105 -21.86 12.75 -22.49
C THR A 105 -20.38 13.20 -22.54
N VAL A 106 -19.81 13.39 -23.73
CA VAL A 106 -18.42 13.86 -23.89
C VAL A 106 -18.23 15.28 -23.35
N ALA A 107 -19.23 16.15 -23.48
CA ALA A 107 -19.20 17.49 -22.91
C ALA A 107 -19.10 17.45 -21.37
N ILE A 108 -19.84 16.54 -20.74
CA ILE A 108 -19.80 16.29 -19.29
C ILE A 108 -18.39 15.80 -18.87
N GLN A 109 -17.80 14.89 -19.64
CA GLN A 109 -16.44 14.43 -19.40
C GLN A 109 -15.45 15.60 -19.39
N ALA A 110 -15.50 16.45 -20.42
CA ALA A 110 -14.61 17.62 -20.53
C ALA A 110 -14.79 18.60 -19.38
N GLU A 111 -16.00 18.76 -18.87
CA GLU A 111 -16.31 19.59 -17.72
C GLU A 111 -15.73 19.02 -16.42
N ILE A 112 -15.95 17.73 -16.15
CA ILE A 112 -15.46 17.06 -14.93
C ILE A 112 -13.94 16.93 -14.92
N GLU A 113 -13.27 16.84 -16.05
CA GLU A 113 -11.79 16.84 -16.12
C GLU A 113 -11.17 18.18 -15.65
N LYS A 114 -11.94 19.28 -15.70
CA LYS A 114 -11.50 20.59 -15.13
C LYS A 114 -11.46 20.58 -13.61
N VAL A 115 -12.18 19.70 -12.91
CA VAL A 115 -12.17 19.58 -11.46
C VAL A 115 -10.80 19.08 -11.01
N LYS A 116 -9.95 19.95 -10.49
CA LYS A 116 -8.58 19.59 -10.08
C LYS A 116 -8.47 19.60 -8.55
N LEU A 117 -7.83 18.55 -8.01
CA LEU A 117 -7.42 18.49 -6.63
C LEU A 117 -5.90 18.58 -6.55
N ARG A 118 -5.40 19.42 -5.62
CA ARG A 118 -3.97 19.45 -5.30
C ARG A 118 -3.54 18.07 -4.78
N LYS A 119 -2.43 17.53 -5.28
CA LYS A 119 -1.88 16.28 -4.77
C LYS A 119 -1.58 16.43 -3.27
N PRO A 120 -1.85 15.40 -2.45
CA PRO A 120 -1.48 15.45 -1.05
C PRO A 120 0.04 15.53 -0.92
N GLU A 121 0.49 16.20 0.14
CA GLU A 121 1.91 16.20 0.49
C GLU A 121 2.38 14.77 0.77
N LYS A 122 3.57 14.44 0.28
CA LYS A 122 4.19 13.15 0.54
C LYS A 122 4.62 13.12 2.01
N LYS A 123 3.85 12.44 2.85
CA LYS A 123 4.27 12.17 4.23
C LYS A 123 5.30 11.05 4.23
N LEU A 124 6.27 11.15 5.13
CA LEU A 124 7.16 10.03 5.43
C LEU A 124 6.31 8.85 5.88
N VAL A 125 6.57 7.68 5.28
CA VAL A 125 5.87 6.46 5.66
C VAL A 125 6.51 5.95 6.95
N PRO A 126 5.76 5.81 8.05
CA PRO A 126 6.31 5.30 9.30
C PRO A 126 6.74 3.84 9.14
N TYR A 127 7.85 3.50 9.76
CA TYR A 127 8.35 2.13 9.86
C TYR A 127 8.85 1.86 11.29
N LEU A 128 9.05 0.60 11.65
CA LEU A 128 9.55 0.19 12.97
C LEU A 128 11.09 0.10 12.92
N SER A 129 11.77 0.55 13.98
CA SER A 129 13.19 0.26 14.17
C SER A 129 13.39 -1.25 14.37
N LYS A 130 14.66 -1.74 14.34
CA LYS A 130 14.97 -3.16 14.58
C LYS A 130 14.53 -3.57 16.00
N GLU A 131 14.69 -2.70 16.99
CA GLU A 131 14.28 -2.89 18.38
C GLU A 131 12.74 -2.92 18.51
N GLN A 132 12.06 -1.93 17.94
CA GLN A 132 10.59 -1.87 17.92
C GLN A 132 9.97 -3.09 17.23
N LEU A 133 10.56 -3.54 16.11
CA LEU A 133 10.13 -4.74 15.43
C LEU A 133 10.30 -5.99 16.29
N SER A 134 11.43 -6.13 16.99
CA SER A 134 11.67 -7.26 17.89
C SER A 134 10.60 -7.32 19.00
N ILE A 135 10.28 -6.17 19.62
CA ILE A 135 9.21 -6.08 20.61
C ILE A 135 7.86 -6.45 20.00
N PHE A 136 7.56 -5.97 18.79
CA PHE A 136 6.30 -6.28 18.10
C PHE A 136 6.17 -7.78 17.77
N LEU A 137 7.20 -8.39 17.23
CA LEU A 137 7.20 -9.82 16.86
C LEU A 137 7.17 -10.76 18.08
N ALA A 138 7.53 -10.28 19.27
CA ALA A 138 7.45 -11.03 20.51
C ALA A 138 6.05 -11.03 21.16
N GLN A 139 5.06 -10.28 20.61
CA GLN A 139 3.74 -10.18 21.23
C GLN A 139 2.85 -11.42 21.08
N PRO A 140 2.89 -12.19 19.97
CA PRO A 140 2.08 -13.39 19.85
C PRO A 140 2.47 -14.45 20.90
N ASP A 141 1.51 -14.93 21.66
CA ASP A 141 1.69 -16.02 22.64
C ASP A 141 1.77 -17.37 21.90
N ILE A 142 2.99 -17.85 21.67
CA ILE A 142 3.26 -19.06 20.88
C ILE A 142 2.79 -20.37 21.58
N SER A 143 2.44 -20.33 22.87
CA SER A 143 1.83 -21.47 23.56
C SER A 143 0.39 -21.71 23.07
N LYS A 144 -0.23 -20.70 22.48
CA LYS A 144 -1.57 -20.76 21.91
C LYS A 144 -1.50 -21.01 20.41
N ARG A 145 -2.37 -21.88 19.91
CA ARG A 145 -2.45 -22.22 18.48
C ARG A 145 -2.52 -20.98 17.58
N ASN A 146 -3.41 -20.03 17.88
CA ASN A 146 -3.51 -18.81 17.10
C ASN A 146 -2.26 -17.91 17.22
N GLY A 147 -1.62 -17.88 18.39
CA GLY A 147 -0.40 -17.09 18.56
C GLY A 147 0.78 -17.65 17.78
N LEU A 148 0.95 -18.97 17.73
CA LEU A 148 1.95 -19.61 16.87
C LEU A 148 1.71 -19.29 15.40
N ARG A 149 0.47 -19.43 14.91
CA ARG A 149 0.09 -19.06 13.55
C ARG A 149 0.43 -17.59 13.25
N ASP A 150 0.02 -16.69 14.12
CA ASP A 150 0.19 -15.24 13.94
C ASP A 150 1.68 -14.85 13.95
N MET A 151 2.48 -15.47 14.82
CA MET A 151 3.94 -15.27 14.87
C MET A 151 4.60 -15.68 13.55
N VAL A 152 4.27 -16.87 13.03
CA VAL A 152 4.84 -17.37 11.77
C VAL A 152 4.40 -16.50 10.59
N PHE A 153 3.13 -16.08 10.58
CA PHE A 153 2.61 -15.15 9.57
C PHE A 153 3.39 -13.82 9.56
N LEU A 154 3.57 -13.21 10.72
CA LEU A 154 4.28 -11.94 10.86
C LEU A 154 5.75 -12.05 10.49
N THR A 155 6.40 -13.13 10.91
CA THR A 155 7.81 -13.41 10.57
C THR A 155 7.98 -13.59 9.07
N LEU A 156 7.13 -14.40 8.42
CA LEU A 156 7.18 -14.62 6.98
C LEU A 156 6.90 -13.32 6.21
N MET A 157 5.89 -12.57 6.65
CA MET A 157 5.54 -11.29 6.04
C MET A 157 6.67 -10.26 6.12
N TYR A 158 7.35 -10.19 7.26
CA TYR A 158 8.51 -9.33 7.42
C TYR A 158 9.70 -9.83 6.60
N ASP A 159 10.05 -11.12 6.71
CA ASP A 159 11.24 -11.68 6.05
C ASP A 159 11.19 -11.52 4.53
N THR A 160 10.02 -11.73 3.94
CA THR A 160 9.80 -11.64 2.48
C THR A 160 9.41 -10.25 1.98
N ALA A 161 9.10 -9.31 2.87
CA ALA A 161 8.47 -8.04 2.55
C ALA A 161 7.23 -8.18 1.64
N ALA A 162 6.52 -9.30 1.74
CA ALA A 162 5.35 -9.58 0.91
C ALA A 162 4.18 -8.64 1.21
N ARG A 163 3.26 -8.51 0.24
CA ARG A 163 1.95 -7.88 0.50
C ARG A 163 1.09 -8.82 1.33
N CYS A 164 0.22 -8.26 2.17
CA CYS A 164 -0.69 -9.06 2.98
C CYS A 164 -1.47 -10.08 2.14
N GLN A 165 -2.03 -9.65 1.01
CA GLN A 165 -2.77 -10.50 0.09
C GLN A 165 -1.91 -11.67 -0.44
N GLU A 166 -0.64 -11.43 -0.76
CA GLU A 166 0.27 -12.48 -1.25
C GLU A 166 0.51 -13.58 -0.21
N ILE A 167 0.54 -13.23 1.08
CA ILE A 167 0.70 -14.21 2.18
C ILE A 167 -0.61 -14.94 2.48
N VAL A 168 -1.77 -14.28 2.46
CA VAL A 168 -3.05 -14.96 2.70
C VAL A 168 -3.45 -15.89 1.54
N ASP A 169 -2.96 -15.62 0.32
CA ASP A 169 -3.19 -16.46 -0.86
C ASP A 169 -2.16 -17.58 -1.01
N LEU A 170 -1.13 -17.59 -0.14
CA LEU A 170 -0.03 -18.55 -0.24
C LEU A 170 -0.49 -19.99 0.01
N LYS A 171 -0.14 -20.88 -0.92
CA LYS A 171 -0.34 -22.33 -0.81
C LYS A 171 0.93 -23.01 -0.33
N ILE A 172 0.79 -24.22 0.21
CA ILE A 172 1.93 -25.03 0.67
C ILE A 172 2.88 -25.32 -0.50
N SER A 173 2.36 -25.59 -1.71
CA SER A 173 3.15 -25.81 -2.93
C SER A 173 4.02 -24.62 -3.34
N ASN A 174 3.77 -23.44 -2.81
CA ASN A 174 4.60 -22.27 -3.08
C ASN A 174 5.87 -22.21 -2.22
N LEU A 175 6.05 -23.11 -1.27
CA LEU A 175 7.20 -23.18 -0.38
C LEU A 175 8.21 -24.23 -0.87
N VAL A 176 9.47 -23.86 -0.93
CA VAL A 176 10.60 -24.78 -1.13
C VAL A 176 11.49 -24.68 0.09
N LEU A 177 11.31 -25.59 1.06
CA LEU A 177 11.97 -25.52 2.37
C LEU A 177 13.17 -26.46 2.49
N ASP A 178 13.19 -27.55 1.71
CA ASP A 178 14.20 -28.62 1.79
C ASP A 178 15.20 -28.55 0.63
N SER A 179 15.73 -27.35 0.40
CA SER A 179 16.77 -27.09 -0.61
C SER A 179 17.95 -26.35 0.02
N GLU A 180 19.09 -26.32 -0.69
CA GLU A 180 20.24 -25.50 -0.28
C GLU A 180 19.92 -24.01 -0.21
N SER A 181 18.95 -23.56 -1.00
CA SER A 181 18.47 -22.19 -1.02
C SER A 181 16.95 -22.14 -0.82
N PRO A 182 16.46 -22.26 0.43
CA PRO A 182 15.03 -22.23 0.72
C PRO A 182 14.40 -20.92 0.23
N CYS A 183 13.22 -21.02 -0.40
CA CYS A 183 12.56 -19.87 -0.98
C CYS A 183 11.04 -20.02 -0.98
N VAL A 184 10.35 -18.91 -1.28
CA VAL A 184 8.91 -18.85 -1.45
C VAL A 184 8.56 -18.17 -2.78
N TYR A 185 7.57 -18.72 -3.47
CA TYR A 185 6.99 -18.16 -4.69
C TYR A 185 5.80 -17.27 -4.32
N LEU A 186 5.93 -15.96 -4.53
CA LEU A 186 4.89 -14.99 -4.22
C LEU A 186 4.25 -14.49 -5.52
N THR A 187 2.94 -14.72 -5.66
CA THR A 187 2.17 -14.24 -6.82
C THR A 187 1.45 -12.95 -6.46
N GLY A 188 1.78 -11.88 -7.17
CA GLY A 188 1.24 -10.55 -6.94
C GLY A 188 0.18 -10.13 -7.97
N LYS A 189 -0.12 -8.84 -8.01
CA LYS A 189 -1.10 -8.26 -8.93
C LYS A 189 -0.73 -8.56 -10.39
N GLY A 190 -1.72 -9.07 -11.16
CA GLY A 190 -1.54 -9.45 -12.57
C GLY A 190 -0.80 -10.77 -12.74
N GLU A 191 -0.93 -11.68 -11.77
CA GLU A 191 -0.38 -13.05 -11.78
C GLU A 191 1.15 -13.12 -11.95
N LYS A 192 1.83 -12.01 -11.65
CA LYS A 192 3.30 -11.99 -11.69
C LYS A 192 3.86 -12.66 -10.45
N THR A 193 4.55 -13.78 -10.66
CA THR A 193 5.23 -14.51 -9.60
C THR A 193 6.68 -14.04 -9.47
N ARG A 194 7.15 -13.89 -8.23
CA ARG A 194 8.55 -13.66 -7.89
C ARG A 194 9.01 -14.66 -6.84
N VAL A 195 10.29 -14.94 -6.84
CA VAL A 195 10.94 -15.83 -5.87
C VAL A 195 11.62 -14.96 -4.81
N VAL A 196 11.41 -15.29 -3.54
CA VAL A 196 12.07 -14.60 -2.42
C VAL A 196 12.77 -15.66 -1.57
N PRO A 197 14.11 -15.57 -1.38
CA PRO A 197 14.83 -16.42 -0.45
C PRO A 197 14.34 -16.28 0.99
N LEU A 198 14.34 -17.36 1.74
CA LEU A 198 13.92 -17.40 3.15
C LEU A 198 15.14 -17.52 4.06
N MET A 199 15.12 -16.75 5.17
CA MET A 199 16.13 -16.90 6.20
C MET A 199 15.96 -18.21 6.98
N ASN A 200 17.05 -18.81 7.45
CA ASN A 200 17.03 -20.10 8.16
C ASN A 200 16.06 -20.13 9.34
N LYS A 201 15.96 -19.03 10.10
CA LYS A 201 15.00 -18.93 11.21
C LYS A 201 13.55 -19.01 10.74
N THR A 202 13.24 -18.35 9.62
CA THR A 202 11.91 -18.39 9.02
C THR A 202 11.56 -19.78 8.54
N VAL A 203 12.51 -20.50 7.94
CA VAL A 203 12.35 -21.89 7.53
C VAL A 203 12.02 -22.78 8.73
N LEU A 204 12.74 -22.65 9.84
CA LEU A 204 12.47 -23.40 11.07
C LEU A 204 11.07 -23.14 11.62
N HIS A 205 10.65 -21.87 11.66
CA HIS A 205 9.30 -21.50 12.08
C HIS A 205 8.23 -22.06 11.15
N LEU A 206 8.46 -22.06 9.83
CA LEU A 206 7.54 -22.62 8.85
C LEU A 206 7.41 -24.15 9.00
N LYS A 207 8.52 -24.87 9.15
CA LYS A 207 8.49 -26.33 9.39
C LYS A 207 7.69 -26.65 10.65
N HIS A 208 8.02 -25.99 11.76
CA HIS A 208 7.27 -26.19 13.01
C HIS A 208 5.77 -25.83 12.87
N TYR A 209 5.44 -24.81 12.10
CA TYR A 209 4.05 -24.44 11.80
C TYR A 209 3.35 -25.55 10.97
N LEU A 210 4.02 -26.04 9.92
CA LEU A 210 3.47 -27.10 9.07
C LEU A 210 3.17 -28.37 9.88
N ASP A 211 4.06 -28.80 10.76
CA ASP A 211 3.87 -29.97 11.61
C ASP A 211 2.65 -29.84 12.53
N ASN A 212 2.39 -28.64 13.05
CA ASN A 212 1.28 -28.36 13.97
C ASN A 212 -0.07 -28.10 13.28
N PHE A 213 -0.07 -27.56 12.06
CA PHE A 213 -1.28 -27.09 11.38
C PHE A 213 -1.65 -27.90 10.15
N HIS A 214 -0.66 -28.56 9.52
CA HIS A 214 -0.80 -29.34 8.31
C HIS A 214 -0.08 -30.69 8.49
N PRO A 215 -0.64 -31.64 9.28
CA PRO A 215 -0.06 -32.96 9.47
C PRO A 215 0.26 -33.62 8.10
N GLU A 216 1.38 -34.30 8.03
CA GLU A 216 1.91 -34.84 6.78
C GLU A 216 0.92 -35.78 6.06
N GLU A 217 0.15 -36.56 6.84
CA GLU A 217 -0.83 -37.52 6.33
C GLU A 217 -2.01 -36.86 5.59
N THR A 218 -2.32 -35.59 5.89
CA THR A 218 -3.47 -34.85 5.31
C THR A 218 -3.05 -33.64 4.52
N ARG A 219 -1.75 -33.36 4.44
CA ARG A 219 -1.18 -32.17 3.79
C ARG A 219 -1.33 -32.26 2.27
N SER A 220 -1.98 -31.26 1.67
CA SER A 220 -2.01 -31.05 0.23
C SER A 220 -1.21 -29.83 -0.17
N GLY A 221 -0.50 -29.90 -1.30
CA GLY A 221 0.18 -28.74 -1.88
C GLY A 221 -0.77 -27.60 -2.22
N ASP A 222 -2.04 -27.90 -2.48
CA ASP A 222 -3.09 -26.93 -2.80
C ASP A 222 -3.72 -26.25 -1.58
N ASP A 223 -3.43 -26.75 -0.38
CA ASP A 223 -3.91 -26.14 0.85
C ASP A 223 -3.34 -24.72 1.04
N TYR A 224 -4.17 -23.79 1.48
CA TYR A 224 -3.69 -22.50 1.91
C TYR A 224 -2.80 -22.64 3.14
N LEU A 225 -1.61 -22.04 3.10
CA LEU A 225 -0.67 -22.10 4.22
C LEU A 225 -1.30 -21.55 5.50
N PHE A 226 -1.96 -20.41 5.43
CA PHE A 226 -2.65 -19.79 6.56
C PHE A 226 -4.17 -19.85 6.37
N PHE A 227 -4.83 -20.45 7.34
CA PHE A 227 -6.28 -20.65 7.30
C PHE A 227 -6.96 -20.29 8.63
N THR A 228 -8.26 -20.14 8.56
CA THR A 228 -9.17 -19.99 9.71
C THR A 228 -10.23 -21.10 9.64
N PHE A 229 -10.79 -21.45 10.79
CA PHE A 229 -11.92 -22.37 10.85
C PHE A 229 -13.23 -21.58 10.91
N SER A 230 -14.18 -21.92 10.05
CA SER A 230 -15.56 -21.50 10.14
C SER A 230 -16.44 -22.70 9.81
N HIS A 231 -17.46 -22.95 10.64
CA HIS A 231 -18.37 -24.10 10.48
C HIS A 231 -17.66 -25.46 10.36
N ARG A 232 -16.52 -25.63 11.06
CA ARG A 232 -15.63 -26.82 11.03
C ARG A 232 -14.85 -27.02 9.72
N GLU A 233 -14.94 -26.07 8.77
CA GLU A 233 -14.18 -26.11 7.53
C GLU A 233 -12.98 -25.16 7.57
N ARG A 234 -11.94 -25.51 6.82
CA ARG A 234 -10.76 -24.63 6.63
C ARG A 234 -11.07 -23.63 5.54
N HIS A 235 -10.95 -22.36 5.87
CA HIS A 235 -11.10 -21.25 4.93
C HIS A 235 -9.81 -20.45 4.87
N ARG A 236 -9.47 -19.95 3.70
CA ARG A 236 -8.39 -18.99 3.53
C ARG A 236 -8.54 -17.84 4.53
N MET A 237 -7.44 -17.42 5.16
CA MET A 237 -7.42 -16.26 6.05
C MET A 237 -7.76 -14.99 5.26
N SER A 238 -8.51 -14.06 5.84
CA SER A 238 -8.81 -12.76 5.21
C SER A 238 -7.80 -11.70 5.62
N GLU A 239 -7.62 -10.66 4.78
CA GLU A 239 -6.82 -9.48 5.15
C GLU A 239 -7.37 -8.77 6.40
N ASP A 240 -8.68 -8.81 6.63
CA ASP A 240 -9.31 -8.24 7.83
C ASP A 240 -8.89 -8.98 9.10
N ASN A 241 -8.80 -10.31 9.05
CA ASN A 241 -8.26 -11.11 10.16
C ASN A 241 -6.82 -10.70 10.47
N VAL A 242 -5.99 -10.55 9.42
CA VAL A 242 -4.59 -10.11 9.58
C VAL A 242 -4.54 -8.70 10.18
N ALA A 243 -5.32 -7.77 9.65
CA ALA A 243 -5.38 -6.39 10.16
C ALA A 243 -5.79 -6.36 11.65
N ALA A 244 -6.72 -7.23 12.05
CA ALA A 244 -7.19 -7.33 13.43
C ALA A 244 -6.07 -7.76 14.40
N PHE A 245 -5.35 -8.85 14.11
CA PHE A 245 -4.28 -9.29 15.02
C PHE A 245 -3.04 -8.40 14.95
N VAL A 246 -2.68 -7.84 13.79
CA VAL A 246 -1.60 -6.84 13.68
C VAL A 246 -1.91 -5.61 14.54
N LYS A 247 -3.14 -5.10 14.48
CA LYS A 247 -3.59 -3.99 15.33
C LYS A 247 -3.53 -4.36 16.82
N LYS A 248 -3.95 -5.58 17.19
CA LYS A 248 -3.88 -6.08 18.56
C LYS A 248 -2.43 -6.09 19.06
N TYR A 249 -1.52 -6.73 18.34
CA TYR A 249 -0.11 -6.82 18.72
C TYR A 249 0.60 -5.46 18.68
N GLY A 250 0.23 -4.58 17.74
CA GLY A 250 0.73 -3.20 17.72
C GLY A 250 0.38 -2.42 19.00
N LYS A 251 -0.86 -2.58 19.49
CA LYS A 251 -1.27 -1.96 20.77
C LYS A 251 -0.50 -2.54 21.95
N GLN A 252 -0.31 -3.86 22.00
CA GLN A 252 0.46 -4.52 23.07
C GLN A 252 1.93 -4.09 23.07
N ALA A 253 2.56 -4.08 21.91
CA ALA A 253 3.93 -3.63 21.75
C ALA A 253 4.11 -2.16 22.15
N LYS A 254 3.13 -1.29 21.88
CA LYS A 254 3.17 0.13 22.28
C LYS A 254 3.12 0.33 23.78
N LEU A 255 2.50 -0.58 24.55
CA LEU A 255 2.55 -0.53 26.02
C LEU A 255 3.98 -0.77 26.56
N ILE A 256 4.81 -1.50 25.82
CA ILE A 256 6.21 -1.79 26.17
C ILE A 256 7.14 -0.71 25.63
N CYS A 257 6.89 -0.24 24.40
CA CYS A 257 7.67 0.79 23.74
C CYS A 257 6.74 1.90 23.20
N PRO A 258 6.58 3.02 23.91
CA PRO A 258 5.68 4.12 23.55
C PRO A 258 5.96 4.76 22.17
N ASP A 259 7.21 4.65 21.69
CA ASP A 259 7.63 5.19 20.38
C ASP A 259 7.10 4.39 19.18
N ILE A 260 6.48 3.22 19.41
CA ILE A 260 5.81 2.47 18.36
C ILE A 260 4.62 3.28 17.85
N PRO A 261 4.44 3.41 16.52
CA PRO A 261 3.32 4.16 15.94
C PRO A 261 1.95 3.72 16.48
N ASP A 262 1.01 4.66 16.65
CA ASP A 262 -0.35 4.37 17.13
C ASP A 262 -1.11 3.35 16.28
N ARG A 263 -0.80 3.30 15.00
CA ARG A 263 -1.46 2.43 14.05
C ARG A 263 -0.46 1.55 13.31
N VAL A 264 -0.17 0.38 13.89
CA VAL A 264 0.53 -0.67 13.16
C VAL A 264 -0.45 -1.40 12.25
N HIS A 265 -0.06 -1.62 11.00
CA HIS A 265 -0.86 -2.28 9.96
C HIS A 265 0.03 -3.14 9.05
N PRO A 266 -0.54 -4.12 8.30
CA PRO A 266 0.27 -5.04 7.52
C PRO A 266 1.27 -4.38 6.55
N HIS A 267 0.86 -3.33 5.82
CA HIS A 267 1.76 -2.63 4.92
C HIS A 267 2.98 -1.98 5.62
N MET A 268 2.85 -1.63 6.92
CA MET A 268 3.97 -1.08 7.68
C MET A 268 5.10 -2.11 7.83
N LEU A 269 4.79 -3.40 8.02
CA LEU A 269 5.82 -4.46 8.12
C LEU A 269 6.62 -4.57 6.81
N ARG A 270 5.94 -4.51 5.68
CA ARG A 270 6.59 -4.49 4.37
C ARG A 270 7.49 -3.24 4.20
N HIS A 271 7.01 -2.06 4.60
CA HIS A 271 7.82 -0.84 4.60
C HIS A 271 9.01 -0.96 5.54
N THR A 272 8.80 -1.50 6.74
CA THR A 272 9.85 -1.74 7.72
C THR A 272 10.97 -2.60 7.14
N ARG A 273 10.62 -3.74 6.51
CA ARG A 273 11.63 -4.63 5.90
C ARG A 273 12.37 -3.94 4.77
N ALA A 274 11.65 -3.25 3.90
CA ALA A 274 12.24 -2.53 2.79
C ALA A 274 13.21 -1.42 3.27
N MET A 275 12.85 -0.69 4.34
CA MET A 275 13.74 0.29 4.96
C MET A 275 14.98 -0.35 5.55
N HIS A 276 14.83 -1.47 6.30
CA HIS A 276 15.96 -2.18 6.88
C HIS A 276 16.91 -2.70 5.78
N TRP A 277 16.40 -3.33 4.71
CA TRP A 277 17.24 -3.75 3.58
C TRP A 277 17.97 -2.57 2.93
N TYR A 278 17.27 -1.45 2.74
CA TYR A 278 17.87 -0.26 2.18
C TYR A 278 18.96 0.30 3.08
N GLN A 279 18.72 0.39 4.39
CA GLN A 279 19.69 0.84 5.40
C GLN A 279 20.90 -0.11 5.55
N ASP A 280 20.67 -1.41 5.38
CA ASP A 280 21.72 -2.42 5.37
C ASP A 280 22.52 -2.44 4.02
N GLY A 281 22.24 -1.50 3.11
CA GLY A 281 23.01 -1.28 1.88
C GLY A 281 22.51 -2.00 0.63
N MET A 282 21.30 -2.61 0.66
CA MET A 282 20.73 -3.26 -0.51
C MET A 282 20.50 -2.24 -1.65
N PRO A 283 20.99 -2.50 -2.88
CA PRO A 283 20.76 -1.62 -4.02
C PRO A 283 19.26 -1.43 -4.31
N LEU A 284 18.86 -0.20 -4.65
CA LEU A 284 17.45 0.17 -4.88
C LEU A 284 16.81 -0.65 -6.03
N THR A 285 17.61 -1.06 -7.02
CA THR A 285 17.17 -1.92 -8.14
C THR A 285 16.81 -3.32 -7.69
N LEU A 286 17.63 -3.94 -6.83
CA LEU A 286 17.35 -5.25 -6.25
C LEU A 286 16.14 -5.19 -5.29
N LEU A 287 16.06 -4.12 -4.51
CA LEU A 287 14.91 -3.88 -3.64
C LEU A 287 13.60 -3.77 -4.43
N LEU A 288 13.62 -3.09 -5.59
CA LEU A 288 12.47 -2.98 -6.50
C LEU A 288 12.02 -4.36 -7.00
N GLU A 289 12.96 -5.22 -7.40
CA GLU A 289 12.70 -6.56 -7.88
C GLU A 289 12.08 -7.44 -6.80
N ILE A 290 12.72 -7.53 -5.62
CA ILE A 290 12.23 -8.32 -4.48
C ILE A 290 10.84 -7.84 -4.03
N LEU A 291 10.60 -6.53 -3.99
CA LEU A 291 9.28 -5.99 -3.66
C LEU A 291 8.25 -6.21 -4.78
N GLY A 292 8.65 -6.52 -6.00
CA GLY A 292 7.74 -6.62 -7.14
C GLY A 292 7.02 -5.29 -7.42
N HIS A 293 7.78 -4.19 -7.42
CA HIS A 293 7.27 -2.88 -7.82
C HIS A 293 7.41 -2.71 -9.33
N ALA A 294 6.31 -2.39 -10.01
CA ALA A 294 6.33 -2.15 -11.45
C ALA A 294 7.02 -0.84 -11.84
N GLN A 295 7.16 0.10 -10.90
CA GLN A 295 7.73 1.43 -11.13
C GLN A 295 8.70 1.79 -10.02
N ILE A 296 9.85 2.36 -10.40
CA ILE A 296 10.91 2.78 -9.47
C ILE A 296 10.45 3.90 -8.52
N GLU A 297 9.46 4.72 -8.92
CA GLU A 297 8.88 5.78 -8.11
C GLU A 297 8.30 5.27 -6.79
N THR A 298 7.76 4.06 -6.78
CA THR A 298 7.25 3.40 -5.56
C THR A 298 8.36 3.01 -4.60
N THR A 299 9.57 2.76 -5.10
CA THR A 299 10.72 2.36 -4.29
C THR A 299 11.54 3.59 -3.85
N LYS A 300 11.51 4.68 -4.63
CA LYS A 300 12.19 5.94 -4.28
C LYS A 300 11.75 6.53 -2.93
N ILE A 301 10.57 6.15 -2.41
CA ILE A 301 10.11 6.59 -1.08
C ILE A 301 11.12 6.21 0.02
N TYR A 302 11.81 5.09 -0.12
CA TYR A 302 12.82 4.64 0.84
C TYR A 302 14.08 5.53 0.79
N ALA A 303 14.52 5.90 -0.41
CA ALA A 303 15.62 6.82 -0.59
C ALA A 303 15.35 8.24 -0.06
N TYR A 304 14.07 8.68 -0.07
CA TYR A 304 13.71 9.98 0.53
C TYR A 304 13.63 9.92 2.05
N ALA A 305 13.34 8.78 2.63
CA ALA A 305 13.10 8.63 4.07
C ALA A 305 14.42 8.64 4.87
N ASP A 306 15.56 8.27 4.27
CA ASP A 306 16.83 8.14 4.98
C ASP A 306 17.82 9.26 4.64
N THR A 307 17.94 10.21 5.58
CA THR A 307 18.94 11.29 5.50
C THR A 307 20.32 10.86 5.97
N THR A 308 20.43 9.82 6.80
CA THR A 308 21.68 9.30 7.35
C THR A 308 22.50 8.66 6.24
N MET A 309 21.90 7.77 5.44
CA MET A 309 22.57 7.18 4.28
C MET A 309 23.03 8.22 3.25
N LYS A 310 22.22 9.28 3.04
CA LYS A 310 22.64 10.38 2.15
C LYS A 310 23.88 11.08 2.69
N ARG A 311 23.91 11.35 3.99
CA ARG A 311 25.07 11.96 4.65
C ARG A 311 26.30 11.07 4.55
N GLU A 312 26.16 9.77 4.82
CA GLU A 312 27.27 8.80 4.68
C GLU A 312 27.76 8.66 3.25
N ALA A 313 26.85 8.63 2.27
CA ALA A 313 27.22 8.58 0.86
C ALA A 313 28.01 9.83 0.43
N ILE A 314 27.55 11.02 0.87
CA ILE A 314 28.28 12.27 0.65
C ILE A 314 29.66 12.23 1.34
N GLN A 315 29.72 11.76 2.58
CA GLN A 315 30.98 11.64 3.32
C GLN A 315 31.95 10.68 2.65
N ARG A 316 31.50 9.52 2.14
CA ARG A 316 32.34 8.58 1.38
C ARG A 316 32.83 9.20 0.08
N ALA A 317 31.94 9.82 -0.69
CA ALA A 317 32.31 10.50 -1.94
C ALA A 317 33.26 11.70 -1.71
N THR A 318 33.20 12.32 -0.53
CA THR A 318 34.04 13.49 -0.18
C THR A 318 35.36 13.07 0.46
N LYS A 319 35.47 11.87 1.04
CA LYS A 319 36.75 11.37 1.63
C LYS A 319 37.87 11.28 0.61
N ASP A 320 37.58 10.91 -0.63
CA ASP A 320 38.57 10.81 -1.70
C ASP A 320 38.99 12.18 -2.27
N SER A 321 38.14 13.21 -2.10
CA SER A 321 38.45 14.58 -2.58
C SER A 321 39.05 15.49 -1.52
N ASN A 322 38.91 15.17 -0.23
CA ASN A 322 39.37 16.02 0.88
C ASN A 322 40.74 15.62 1.46
N GLN A 323 41.45 14.62 0.92
CA GLN A 323 42.79 14.29 1.38
C GLN A 323 43.83 15.38 1.04
N ASN A 324 43.48 16.42 0.26
CA ASN A 324 44.39 17.50 -0.14
C ASN A 324 43.81 18.93 0.09
N ILE A 325 42.76 19.10 0.86
CA ILE A 325 42.36 20.45 1.26
C ILE A 325 42.90 20.68 2.68
N SER A 326 44.20 20.92 2.75
CA SER A 326 44.79 21.71 3.84
C SER A 326 44.09 23.07 3.81
N ASP A 327 43.70 23.58 4.98
CA ASP A 327 43.07 24.86 5.27
C ASP A 327 42.53 25.65 4.08
N ALA A 328 41.32 26.11 4.12
CA ALA A 328 40.70 26.85 3.03
C ALA A 328 41.69 27.86 2.47
N ILE A 329 41.95 27.83 1.15
CA ILE A 329 42.96 28.64 0.44
C ILE A 329 42.99 30.12 0.86
N TRP A 330 41.85 30.59 1.41
CA TRP A 330 41.68 31.95 1.93
C TRP A 330 41.90 32.08 3.42
N ALA A 331 42.09 31.00 4.20
CA ALA A 331 42.18 31.07 5.67
C ALA A 331 43.39 31.86 6.18
N ASN A 332 44.42 32.00 5.38
CA ASN A 332 45.64 32.73 5.69
C ASN A 332 45.96 33.87 4.68
N ASP A 333 45.02 34.20 3.78
CA ASP A 333 45.19 35.25 2.77
C ASP A 333 44.22 36.41 3.00
N GLU A 334 44.67 37.42 3.72
CA GLU A 334 43.89 38.64 4.05
C GLU A 334 43.43 39.38 2.78
N GLU A 335 44.22 39.37 1.71
CA GLU A 335 43.89 40.01 0.47
C GLU A 335 42.75 39.32 -0.27
N MET A 336 42.74 37.98 -0.23
CA MET A 336 41.68 37.14 -0.80
C MET A 336 40.38 37.27 0.02
N MET A 337 40.48 37.32 1.36
CA MET A 337 39.36 37.58 2.23
C MET A 337 38.72 38.95 1.97
N ARG A 338 39.50 40.00 1.78
CA ARG A 338 39.01 41.33 1.45
C ARG A 338 38.31 41.39 0.09
N LYS A 339 38.80 40.61 -0.89
CA LYS A 339 38.12 40.45 -2.20
C LYS A 339 36.81 39.71 -2.08
N LEU A 340 36.74 38.63 -1.28
CA LEU A 340 35.57 37.80 -1.06
C LEU A 340 34.40 38.58 -0.37
N VAL A 341 34.75 39.47 0.56
CA VAL A 341 33.76 40.30 1.27
C VAL A 341 33.54 41.67 0.60
N GLY A 342 34.10 41.91 -0.61
CA GLY A 342 33.89 43.13 -1.38
C GLY A 342 34.57 44.38 -0.83
N LEU A 343 35.56 44.26 0.04
CA LEU A 343 36.28 45.37 0.68
C LEU A 343 37.49 45.91 -0.12
N LYS A 344 37.76 45.33 -1.27
CA LYS A 344 38.71 45.82 -2.26
C LYS A 344 38.07 45.90 -3.63
N LYS A 345 38.18 47.07 -4.28
CA LYS A 345 37.94 47.21 -5.72
C LYS A 345 39.05 46.59 -6.52
#